data_b797affe040c644f6d7336ff51875ef4
#
_entry.id   b797affe040c644f6d7336ff51875ef4
#
_cell.length_a   1.000
_cell.length_b   1.000
_cell.length_c   1.000
_cell.angle_alpha   90.00
_cell.angle_beta   90.00
_cell.angle_gamma   90.00
#
_symmetry.space_group_name_H-M   'P 1'
#
loop_
_entity.id
_entity.type
_entity.pdbx_description
1 polymer ?
#
loop_
_entity_poly.entity_id
_entity_poly.type
_entity_poly.pdbx_seq_one_letter_code
_entity_poly.pdbx_strand_id
1 'polypeptide(L)'
;GHSVEFRINGEDPGRDFLPAPGTVTAFEPPAGPGVRLDAGVESGSVIGPAWDSLLAKLIVTGATRQQALQRAARALEEFTVSGMATALPFHRAVVRDPAFAPAAWDEPFSVHTRWIETEFANVIPPFAGGAGTGAGAEGEEGVPRETVVVEVGGKRVEVSLPATLATPLAGAGPAGGGAPARRRRTTRRGTAAPPGDTLTSPMQGTVVKVAVSEGHEVTEGELIVVLEAMKMEQPIHAHRTGTVANLKAEAGGSLSTGAVICQIRD
;
A
#
# COMPACT_ATOMS: atom_id res chain seq x y z
N GLY A 1 -4.27 15.84 33.40
CA GLY A 1 -3.61 15.08 32.36
C GLY A 1 -4.42 15.02 31.09
N HIS A 2 -3.75 14.67 29.99
CA HIS A 2 -4.38 14.48 28.69
C HIS A 2 -3.80 13.26 28.01
N SER A 3 -4.63 12.50 27.30
CA SER A 3 -4.19 11.31 26.55
C SER A 3 -4.81 11.30 25.16
N VAL A 4 -4.03 10.84 24.16
CA VAL A 4 -4.47 10.68 22.78
C VAL A 4 -4.16 9.25 22.37
N GLU A 5 -5.12 8.57 21.75
CA GLU A 5 -4.95 7.26 21.12
C GLU A 5 -4.86 7.43 19.61
N PHE A 6 -3.86 6.78 19.00
CA PHE A 6 -3.73 6.66 17.56
C PHE A 6 -3.92 5.19 17.18
N ARG A 7 -4.90 4.91 16.34
CA ARG A 7 -5.16 3.58 15.81
C ARG A 7 -4.32 3.36 14.56
N ILE A 8 -3.32 2.51 14.67
CA ILE A 8 -2.45 2.18 13.55
C ILE A 8 -3.14 1.10 12.71
N ASN A 9 -3.86 1.54 11.71
CA ASN A 9 -4.61 0.67 10.82
C ASN A 9 -3.79 0.34 9.57
N GLY A 10 -3.97 -0.86 9.03
CA GLY A 10 -3.46 -1.30 7.73
C GLY A 10 -4.31 -0.74 6.59
N GLU A 11 -4.24 0.56 6.39
CA GLU A 11 -5.01 1.35 5.43
C GLU A 11 -4.09 2.32 4.70
N ASP A 12 -4.37 2.62 3.43
CA ASP A 12 -3.59 3.56 2.63
C ASP A 12 -4.26 4.94 2.58
N PRO A 13 -3.77 5.93 3.36
CA PRO A 13 -4.33 7.28 3.34
C PRO A 13 -4.23 7.97 1.97
N GLY A 14 -3.23 7.62 1.15
CA GLY A 14 -3.08 8.16 -0.19
C GLY A 14 -4.03 7.56 -1.22
N ARG A 15 -4.85 6.58 -0.80
CA ARG A 15 -5.90 5.94 -1.59
C ARG A 15 -7.21 5.93 -0.82
N ASP A 16 -7.60 7.07 -0.26
CA ASP A 16 -8.84 7.25 0.49
C ASP A 16 -9.05 6.19 1.60
N PHE A 17 -7.97 5.86 2.32
CA PHE A 17 -7.96 4.88 3.41
C PHE A 17 -8.44 3.48 3.01
N LEU A 18 -8.23 3.09 1.74
CA LEU A 18 -8.50 1.72 1.31
C LEU A 18 -7.72 0.71 2.17
N PRO A 19 -8.37 -0.43 2.54
CA PRO A 19 -7.71 -1.52 3.21
C PRO A 19 -6.48 -2.01 2.45
N ALA A 20 -5.37 -2.20 3.15
CA ALA A 20 -4.09 -2.58 2.58
C ALA A 20 -3.55 -3.85 3.24
N PRO A 21 -4.13 -5.04 2.95
CA PRO A 21 -3.57 -6.30 3.42
C PRO A 21 -2.15 -6.50 2.89
N GLY A 22 -1.29 -7.10 3.70
CA GLY A 22 0.12 -7.27 3.34
C GLY A 22 0.95 -7.93 4.43
N THR A 23 2.26 -7.97 4.23
CA THR A 23 3.21 -8.49 5.22
C THR A 23 3.92 -7.32 5.88
N VAL A 24 3.93 -7.32 7.21
CA VAL A 24 4.72 -6.39 8.02
C VAL A 24 6.18 -6.85 7.95
N THR A 25 7.02 -6.18 7.17
CA THR A 25 8.44 -6.54 7.04
C THR A 25 9.30 -5.95 8.16
N ALA A 26 8.90 -4.80 8.69
CA ALA A 26 9.51 -4.20 9.88
C ALA A 26 8.43 -3.59 10.77
N PHE A 27 8.56 -3.77 12.07
CA PHE A 27 7.70 -3.18 13.10
C PHE A 27 8.59 -2.69 14.24
N GLU A 28 8.85 -1.38 14.26
CA GLU A 28 9.74 -0.72 15.22
C GLU A 28 8.92 0.29 16.03
N PRO A 29 8.42 -0.10 17.21
CA PRO A 29 7.56 0.76 17.99
C PRO A 29 8.34 1.85 18.73
N PRO A 30 7.72 3.03 18.93
CA PRO A 30 8.30 4.07 19.76
C PRO A 30 8.26 3.68 21.24
N ALA A 31 9.17 4.27 22.01
CA ALA A 31 9.22 4.08 23.46
C ALA A 31 9.42 5.40 24.22
N GLY A 32 9.34 5.34 25.53
CA GLY A 32 9.67 6.47 26.42
C GLY A 32 8.53 6.93 27.32
N PRO A 33 8.75 7.97 28.14
CA PRO A 33 7.78 8.43 29.14
C PRO A 33 6.46 8.88 28.51
N GLY A 34 5.34 8.33 28.99
CA GLY A 34 4.00 8.65 28.53
C GLY A 34 3.63 8.01 27.18
N VAL A 35 4.43 7.06 26.68
CA VAL A 35 4.14 6.29 25.48
C VAL A 35 3.80 4.86 25.87
N ARG A 36 2.65 4.38 25.41
CA ARG A 36 2.19 3.00 25.54
C ARG A 36 1.77 2.49 24.18
N LEU A 37 2.18 1.29 23.84
CA LEU A 37 1.75 0.58 22.65
C LEU A 37 1.05 -0.72 23.02
N ASP A 38 -0.13 -0.93 22.45
CA ASP A 38 -0.85 -2.20 22.48
C ASP A 38 -0.87 -2.73 21.03
N ALA A 39 -0.07 -3.74 20.72
CA ALA A 39 0.08 -4.27 19.36
C ALA A 39 -0.37 -5.72 19.27
N GLY A 40 -1.02 -6.06 18.15
CA GLY A 40 -1.38 -7.43 17.78
C GLY A 40 -0.48 -8.01 16.69
N VAL A 41 0.56 -7.27 16.28
CA VAL A 41 1.45 -7.63 15.17
C VAL A 41 2.92 -7.41 15.53
N GLU A 42 3.80 -8.08 14.81
CA GLU A 42 5.25 -7.96 14.88
C GLU A 42 5.86 -8.06 13.49
N SER A 43 7.17 -7.87 13.36
CA SER A 43 7.88 -8.09 12.09
C SER A 43 7.69 -9.54 11.62
N GLY A 44 7.30 -9.73 10.36
CA GLY A 44 6.94 -11.02 9.77
C GLY A 44 5.45 -11.36 9.81
N SER A 45 4.62 -10.60 10.53
CA SER A 45 3.16 -10.82 10.56
C SER A 45 2.54 -10.62 9.18
N VAL A 46 1.67 -11.55 8.78
CA VAL A 46 0.90 -11.48 7.51
C VAL A 46 -0.53 -11.07 7.83
N ILE A 47 -0.96 -9.94 7.31
CA ILE A 47 -2.29 -9.38 7.51
C ILE A 47 -3.13 -9.67 6.26
N GLY A 48 -4.07 -10.59 6.41
CA GLY A 48 -4.99 -10.97 5.34
C GLY A 48 -6.24 -10.09 5.27
N PRO A 49 -6.98 -10.14 4.16
CA PRO A 49 -8.18 -9.33 3.96
C PRO A 49 -9.36 -9.73 4.87
N ALA A 50 -9.31 -10.90 5.51
CA ALA A 50 -10.33 -11.36 6.45
C ALA A 50 -10.18 -10.79 7.87
N TRP A 51 -9.05 -10.16 8.17
CA TRP A 51 -8.78 -9.58 9.49
C TRP A 51 -9.28 -8.12 9.55
N ASP A 52 -9.39 -7.59 10.77
CA ASP A 52 -9.60 -6.16 10.99
C ASP A 52 -8.35 -5.37 10.57
N SER A 53 -8.53 -4.13 10.14
CA SER A 53 -7.41 -3.26 9.76
C SER A 53 -6.53 -2.82 10.92
N LEU A 54 -7.00 -2.93 12.18
CA LEU A 54 -6.29 -2.47 13.36
C LEU A 54 -5.07 -3.35 13.68
N LEU A 55 -3.88 -2.80 13.52
CA LEU A 55 -2.60 -3.45 13.81
C LEU A 55 -2.13 -3.17 15.25
N ALA A 56 -2.25 -1.91 15.66
CA ALA A 56 -1.80 -1.46 16.97
C ALA A 56 -2.53 -0.19 17.43
N LYS A 57 -2.47 0.07 18.73
CA LYS A 57 -2.91 1.33 19.36
C LYS A 57 -1.71 1.98 20.02
N LEU A 58 -1.38 3.18 19.57
CA LEU A 58 -0.38 4.03 20.21
C LEU A 58 -1.10 5.01 21.12
N ILE A 59 -0.91 4.90 22.43
CA ILE A 59 -1.51 5.76 23.44
C ILE A 59 -0.41 6.67 24.01
N VAL A 60 -0.62 7.99 23.90
CA VAL A 60 0.36 8.98 24.37
C VAL A 60 -0.27 9.89 25.41
N THR A 61 0.37 10.01 26.57
CA THR A 61 -0.12 10.76 27.72
C THR A 61 0.81 11.92 28.08
N GLY A 62 0.24 13.06 28.47
CA GLY A 62 0.95 14.23 28.96
C GLY A 62 0.21 14.92 30.12
N ALA A 63 0.89 15.81 30.83
CA ALA A 63 0.27 16.62 31.86
C ALA A 63 -0.75 17.61 31.28
N THR A 64 -0.53 18.05 30.04
CA THR A 64 -1.43 18.94 29.27
C THR A 64 -1.65 18.34 27.87
N ARG A 65 -2.66 18.85 27.14
CA ARG A 65 -2.90 18.48 25.74
C ARG A 65 -1.66 18.79 24.88
N GLN A 66 -1.09 19.97 25.02
CA GLN A 66 0.10 20.37 24.28
C GLN A 66 1.26 19.38 24.50
N GLN A 67 1.54 19.00 25.75
CA GLN A 67 2.59 18.02 26.05
C GLN A 67 2.27 16.64 25.46
N ALA A 68 1.00 16.19 25.53
CA ALA A 68 0.60 14.93 24.92
C ALA A 68 0.80 14.96 23.40
N LEU A 69 0.44 16.03 22.71
CA LEU A 69 0.62 16.20 21.26
C LEU A 69 2.10 16.28 20.85
N GLN A 70 2.94 17.00 21.61
CA GLN A 70 4.40 17.04 21.36
C GLN A 70 5.04 15.65 21.49
N ARG A 71 4.66 14.90 22.52
CA ARG A 71 5.11 13.51 22.69
C ARG A 71 4.58 12.60 21.57
N ALA A 72 3.32 12.80 21.17
CA ALA A 72 2.71 12.06 20.10
C ALA A 72 3.42 12.31 18.76
N ALA A 73 3.72 13.55 18.43
CA ALA A 73 4.45 13.90 17.23
C ALA A 73 5.83 13.21 17.17
N ARG A 74 6.58 13.19 18.29
CA ARG A 74 7.84 12.46 18.40
C ARG A 74 7.64 10.95 18.25
N ALA A 75 6.69 10.37 19.01
CA ALA A 75 6.44 8.92 18.98
C ALA A 75 5.99 8.44 17.60
N LEU A 76 5.13 9.18 16.91
CA LEU A 76 4.70 8.86 15.55
C LEU A 76 5.85 8.96 14.54
N GLU A 77 6.80 9.89 14.73
CA GLU A 77 7.99 9.99 13.87
C GLU A 77 8.94 8.80 14.04
N GLU A 78 9.13 8.34 15.27
CA GLU A 78 9.97 7.20 15.63
C GLU A 78 9.32 5.86 15.25
N PHE A 79 8.00 5.79 15.09
CA PHE A 79 7.29 4.55 14.80
C PHE A 79 7.50 4.14 13.34
N THR A 80 8.10 2.99 13.10
CA THR A 80 8.28 2.44 11.75
C THR A 80 7.45 1.17 11.57
N VAL A 81 6.63 1.16 10.52
CA VAL A 81 5.98 -0.04 9.99
C VAL A 81 6.24 -0.08 8.49
N SER A 82 6.83 -1.18 8.02
CA SER A 82 7.20 -1.36 6.61
C SER A 82 6.55 -2.61 6.02
N GLY A 83 6.49 -2.69 4.68
CA GLY A 83 5.97 -3.83 3.93
C GLY A 83 4.50 -3.71 3.54
N MET A 84 3.73 -2.88 4.21
CA MET A 84 2.33 -2.59 3.88
C MET A 84 1.99 -1.13 4.18
N ALA A 85 0.91 -0.62 3.57
CA ALA A 85 0.42 0.72 3.90
C ALA A 85 -0.21 0.74 5.30
N THR A 86 -0.04 1.85 5.99
CA THR A 86 -0.66 2.10 7.30
C THR A 86 -1.13 3.54 7.44
N ALA A 87 -2.00 3.80 8.41
CA ALA A 87 -2.47 5.16 8.75
C ALA A 87 -1.38 6.05 9.40
N LEU A 88 -0.14 5.58 9.60
CA LEU A 88 0.94 6.37 10.22
C LEU A 88 1.19 7.72 9.53
N PRO A 89 1.29 7.82 8.19
CA PRO A 89 1.50 9.11 7.51
C PRO A 89 0.37 10.11 7.81
N PHE A 90 -0.87 9.64 7.86
CA PHE A 90 -2.03 10.44 8.23
C PHE A 90 -1.92 10.96 9.66
N HIS A 91 -1.60 10.10 10.62
CA HIS A 91 -1.44 10.52 12.01
C HIS A 91 -0.32 11.53 12.20
N ARG A 92 0.79 11.40 11.45
CA ARG A 92 1.89 12.40 11.44
C ARG A 92 1.45 13.75 10.90
N ALA A 93 0.57 13.78 9.91
CA ALA A 93 -0.01 15.01 9.38
C ALA A 93 -0.98 15.64 10.39
N VAL A 94 -1.93 14.86 10.88
CA VAL A 94 -2.99 15.36 11.79
C VAL A 94 -2.43 15.90 13.11
N VAL A 95 -1.44 15.23 13.71
CA VAL A 95 -0.88 15.67 15.00
C VAL A 95 -0.20 17.04 14.92
N ARG A 96 0.09 17.52 13.69
CA ARG A 96 0.68 18.85 13.41
C ARG A 96 -0.29 19.82 12.75
N ASP A 97 -1.50 19.36 12.42
CA ASP A 97 -2.51 20.21 11.80
C ASP A 97 -3.03 21.23 12.80
N PRO A 98 -3.10 22.53 12.45
CA PRO A 98 -3.58 23.58 13.36
C PRO A 98 -5.00 23.35 13.88
N ALA A 99 -5.88 22.73 13.10
CA ALA A 99 -7.23 22.39 13.52
C ALA A 99 -7.24 21.35 14.66
N PHE A 100 -6.28 20.40 14.64
CA PHE A 100 -6.13 19.39 15.69
C PHE A 100 -5.19 19.82 16.82
N ALA A 101 -4.15 20.57 16.52
CA ALA A 101 -3.10 21.03 17.40
C ALA A 101 -2.96 22.56 17.34
N PRO A 102 -3.94 23.34 17.83
CA PRO A 102 -3.91 24.80 17.80
C PRO A 102 -2.67 25.32 18.53
N ALA A 103 -2.11 26.43 18.05
CA ALA A 103 -0.88 27.00 18.56
C ALA A 103 -1.03 27.53 20.00
N ALA A 104 -2.17 28.14 20.29
CA ALA A 104 -2.50 28.63 21.64
C ALA A 104 -3.43 27.63 22.35
N TRP A 105 -3.25 27.50 23.67
CA TRP A 105 -4.01 26.55 24.49
C TRP A 105 -5.49 26.92 24.64
N ASP A 106 -5.84 28.18 24.42
CA ASP A 106 -7.18 28.76 24.49
C ASP A 106 -7.88 28.87 23.13
N GLU A 107 -7.17 28.54 22.04
CA GLU A 107 -7.81 28.42 20.75
C GLU A 107 -8.76 27.21 20.73
N PRO A 108 -9.95 27.36 20.15
CA PRO A 108 -10.93 26.30 20.10
C PRO A 108 -10.43 25.16 19.18
N PHE A 109 -10.62 23.96 19.67
CA PHE A 109 -10.43 22.73 18.85
C PHE A 109 -11.56 22.67 17.81
N SER A 110 -11.20 22.66 16.53
CA SER A 110 -12.16 22.75 15.42
C SER A 110 -12.46 21.44 14.72
N VAL A 111 -11.71 20.35 15.04
CA VAL A 111 -11.95 19.03 14.42
C VAL A 111 -13.30 18.45 14.86
N HIS A 112 -14.08 18.00 13.91
CA HIS A 112 -15.36 17.32 14.08
C HIS A 112 -15.42 15.99 13.31
N THR A 113 -16.50 15.23 13.46
CA THR A 113 -16.60 13.84 12.92
C THR A 113 -16.44 13.72 11.41
N ARG A 114 -16.74 14.77 10.64
CA ARG A 114 -16.58 14.80 9.19
C ARG A 114 -15.39 15.63 8.73
N TRP A 115 -14.55 16.10 9.63
CA TRP A 115 -13.44 16.99 9.32
C TRP A 115 -12.47 16.42 8.28
N ILE A 116 -12.18 15.12 8.36
CA ILE A 116 -11.30 14.44 7.40
C ILE A 116 -11.87 14.51 5.97
N GLU A 117 -13.19 14.38 5.82
CA GLU A 117 -13.86 14.38 4.53
C GLU A 117 -14.06 15.78 3.96
N THR A 118 -14.23 16.79 4.82
CA THR A 118 -14.69 18.12 4.40
C THR A 118 -13.62 19.20 4.44
N GLU A 119 -12.59 19.06 5.28
CA GLU A 119 -11.64 20.14 5.57
C GLU A 119 -10.17 19.69 5.51
N PHE A 120 -9.88 18.41 5.80
CA PHE A 120 -8.51 17.92 5.77
C PHE A 120 -7.99 17.83 4.34
N ALA A 121 -6.97 18.64 4.01
CA ALA A 121 -6.30 18.55 2.72
C ALA A 121 -5.38 17.32 2.67
N ASN A 122 -5.89 16.19 2.21
CA ASN A 122 -5.11 14.97 2.08
C ASN A 122 -4.15 15.06 0.89
N VAL A 123 -2.90 15.36 1.15
CA VAL A 123 -1.80 15.41 0.17
C VAL A 123 -0.84 14.22 0.32
N ILE A 124 -1.23 13.21 1.08
CA ILE A 124 -0.42 12.02 1.33
C ILE A 124 -0.36 11.18 0.05
N PRO A 125 0.85 10.87 -0.46
CA PRO A 125 0.95 10.03 -1.65
C PRO A 125 0.54 8.59 -1.34
N PRO A 126 0.01 7.85 -2.33
CA PRO A 126 -0.21 6.41 -2.21
C PRO A 126 1.07 5.67 -1.78
N PHE A 127 0.91 4.63 -0.97
CA PHE A 127 2.03 3.79 -0.54
C PHE A 127 2.74 3.17 -1.76
N ALA A 128 4.02 3.45 -1.90
CA ALA A 128 4.82 3.03 -3.05
C ALA A 128 5.56 1.68 -2.84
N GLY A 129 5.57 1.15 -1.62
CA GLY A 129 6.26 -0.08 -1.24
C GLY A 129 5.29 -1.23 -1.03
N GLY A 130 5.11 -2.05 -2.03
CA GLY A 130 4.34 -3.28 -1.93
C GLY A 130 3.13 -3.33 -2.87
N ALA A 131 3.35 -3.39 -4.15
CA ALA A 131 2.44 -4.14 -5.00
C ALA A 131 2.43 -5.57 -4.44
N GLY A 132 1.28 -5.97 -3.85
CA GLY A 132 1.15 -7.17 -3.05
C GLY A 132 1.83 -8.39 -3.63
N THR A 133 2.76 -8.96 -2.90
CA THR A 133 3.13 -10.36 -3.06
C THR A 133 2.06 -11.22 -2.36
N GLY A 134 0.87 -11.23 -2.98
CA GLY A 134 -0.02 -12.36 -2.85
C GLY A 134 0.60 -13.50 -3.64
N ALA A 135 1.07 -14.53 -2.93
CA ALA A 135 1.39 -15.88 -3.39
C ALA A 135 1.76 -16.02 -4.88
N GLY A 136 3.03 -15.97 -5.17
CA GLY A 136 3.60 -16.20 -6.50
C GLY A 136 5.00 -15.63 -6.53
N ALA A 137 5.96 -16.39 -6.02
CA ALA A 137 7.36 -16.11 -6.26
C ALA A 137 7.58 -16.15 -7.77
N GLU A 138 7.74 -14.96 -8.40
CA GLU A 138 8.49 -14.76 -9.63
C GLU A 138 8.48 -13.27 -9.97
N GLY A 139 9.67 -12.63 -9.90
CA GLY A 139 9.94 -11.33 -10.52
C GLY A 139 10.13 -10.15 -9.57
N GLU A 140 11.15 -10.17 -8.70
CA GLU A 140 11.88 -8.96 -8.39
C GLU A 140 12.45 -8.41 -9.71
N GLU A 141 11.78 -7.43 -10.32
CA GLU A 141 12.47 -6.48 -11.20
C GLU A 141 13.30 -5.53 -10.33
N GLY A 142 14.13 -6.13 -9.51
CA GLY A 142 15.27 -5.50 -8.88
C GLY A 142 16.41 -5.43 -9.91
N VAL A 143 17.30 -4.49 -9.74
CA VAL A 143 18.59 -4.30 -10.40
C VAL A 143 19.06 -5.57 -11.10
N PRO A 144 19.40 -5.53 -12.41
CA PRO A 144 19.87 -6.71 -13.14
C PRO A 144 20.92 -7.43 -12.29
N ARG A 145 20.71 -8.72 -12.04
CA ARG A 145 21.66 -9.55 -11.29
C ARG A 145 22.50 -10.32 -12.29
N GLU A 146 23.79 -10.37 -12.05
CA GLU A 146 24.74 -11.17 -12.80
C GLU A 146 25.18 -12.35 -11.94
N THR A 147 25.11 -13.57 -12.51
CA THR A 147 25.56 -14.78 -11.81
C THR A 147 27.03 -15.01 -12.12
N VAL A 148 27.86 -14.98 -11.11
CA VAL A 148 29.30 -15.24 -11.18
C VAL A 148 29.59 -16.56 -10.47
N VAL A 149 30.33 -17.44 -11.15
CA VAL A 149 30.82 -18.68 -10.55
C VAL A 149 32.14 -18.38 -9.84
N VAL A 150 32.15 -18.56 -8.52
CA VAL A 150 33.38 -18.41 -7.70
C VAL A 150 33.79 -19.76 -7.12
N GLU A 151 35.08 -19.96 -6.97
CA GLU A 151 35.63 -21.16 -6.34
C GLU A 151 36.13 -20.80 -4.91
N VAL A 152 35.52 -21.42 -3.92
CA VAL A 152 35.86 -21.24 -2.51
C VAL A 152 36.26 -22.57 -1.91
N GLY A 153 37.51 -22.71 -1.49
CA GLY A 153 37.99 -23.94 -0.86
C GLY A 153 37.89 -25.18 -1.79
N GLY A 154 38.10 -25.02 -3.11
CA GLY A 154 38.01 -26.10 -4.10
C GLY A 154 36.58 -26.51 -4.47
N LYS A 155 35.56 -25.78 -4.02
CA LYS A 155 34.15 -25.96 -4.42
C LYS A 155 33.69 -24.79 -5.26
N ARG A 156 33.06 -25.06 -6.39
CA ARG A 156 32.39 -24.09 -7.24
C ARG A 156 31.04 -23.71 -6.61
N VAL A 157 30.84 -22.40 -6.41
CA VAL A 157 29.60 -21.81 -5.88
C VAL A 157 29.13 -20.76 -6.88
N GLU A 158 27.85 -20.81 -7.27
CA GLU A 158 27.22 -19.77 -8.05
C GLU A 158 26.71 -18.68 -7.11
N VAL A 159 27.16 -17.42 -7.34
CA VAL A 159 26.77 -16.25 -6.55
C VAL A 159 26.07 -15.27 -7.46
N SER A 160 24.83 -14.93 -7.15
CA SER A 160 24.06 -13.90 -7.86
C SER A 160 24.29 -12.55 -7.20
N LEU A 161 24.94 -11.63 -7.91
CA LEU A 161 25.26 -10.29 -7.46
C LEU A 161 24.44 -9.24 -8.23
N PRO A 162 24.03 -8.12 -7.61
CA PRO A 162 23.49 -6.98 -8.33
C PRO A 162 24.52 -6.50 -9.37
N ALA A 163 24.09 -6.22 -10.60
CA ALA A 163 24.98 -5.81 -11.70
C ALA A 163 25.79 -4.53 -11.38
N THR A 164 25.34 -3.73 -10.40
CA THR A 164 26.08 -2.56 -9.90
C THR A 164 27.33 -2.92 -9.09
N LEU A 165 27.45 -4.15 -8.60
CA LEU A 165 28.63 -4.66 -7.87
C LEU A 165 29.55 -5.49 -8.77
N ALA A 166 29.14 -5.81 -9.98
CA ALA A 166 29.94 -6.48 -10.99
C ALA A 166 30.84 -5.50 -11.78
N THR A 167 31.47 -4.56 -11.08
CA THR A 167 32.51 -3.70 -11.70
C THR A 167 33.81 -4.49 -11.83
N PRO A 168 34.54 -4.37 -12.93
CA PRO A 168 35.35 -5.43 -13.49
C PRO A 168 36.66 -5.65 -12.73
N LEU A 169 36.83 -6.83 -12.17
CA LEU A 169 38.15 -7.43 -11.96
C LEU A 169 38.54 -8.18 -13.26
N ALA A 170 38.57 -7.47 -14.41
CA ALA A 170 39.09 -8.01 -15.65
C ALA A 170 40.38 -7.28 -16.01
N GLY A 171 41.49 -7.82 -15.48
CA GLY A 171 42.81 -7.62 -16.06
C GLY A 171 42.98 -8.54 -17.28
N ALA A 172 43.27 -7.92 -18.44
CA ALA A 172 44.05 -8.36 -19.56
C ALA A 172 43.83 -9.78 -20.16
N GLY A 173 43.28 -9.82 -21.37
CA GLY A 173 43.39 -10.90 -22.33
C GLY A 173 42.83 -10.49 -23.70
N PRO A 174 43.41 -10.90 -24.86
CA PRO A 174 43.49 -10.11 -26.08
C PRO A 174 42.23 -10.14 -26.96
N ALA A 175 42.15 -9.08 -27.77
CA ALA A 175 41.15 -8.80 -28.77
C ALA A 175 40.84 -9.95 -29.74
N GLY A 176 39.54 -10.24 -29.90
CA GLY A 176 38.97 -10.99 -30.99
C GLY A 176 37.72 -10.27 -31.49
N GLY A 177 37.79 -9.72 -32.73
CA GLY A 177 36.71 -8.95 -33.34
C GLY A 177 35.49 -9.81 -33.64
N GLY A 178 34.36 -9.32 -33.19
CA GLY A 178 33.04 -9.84 -33.53
C GLY A 178 32.09 -8.66 -33.78
N ALA A 179 31.48 -8.62 -34.96
CA ALA A 179 30.59 -7.60 -35.46
C ALA A 179 29.42 -7.31 -34.48
N PRO A 180 28.86 -6.08 -34.46
CA PRO A 180 27.79 -5.74 -33.57
C PRO A 180 26.51 -6.47 -33.96
N ALA A 181 26.05 -7.35 -33.10
CA ALA A 181 24.74 -7.96 -33.19
C ALA A 181 23.70 -6.86 -33.03
N ARG A 182 22.88 -6.69 -34.06
CA ARG A 182 21.73 -5.82 -34.14
C ARG A 182 20.85 -6.08 -32.91
N ARG A 183 20.85 -5.14 -31.95
CA ARG A 183 19.92 -5.12 -30.81
C ARG A 183 18.50 -5.15 -31.38
N ARG A 184 17.87 -6.30 -31.29
CA ARG A 184 16.43 -6.46 -31.45
C ARG A 184 15.81 -5.63 -30.34
N ARG A 185 15.20 -4.53 -30.72
CA ARG A 185 14.41 -3.64 -29.85
C ARG A 185 13.25 -4.49 -29.36
N THR A 186 13.41 -5.15 -28.20
CA THR A 186 12.28 -5.69 -27.46
C THR A 186 11.49 -4.47 -27.04
N THR A 187 10.36 -4.28 -27.69
CA THR A 187 9.34 -3.35 -27.26
C THR A 187 9.03 -3.66 -25.81
N ARG A 188 9.42 -2.75 -24.95
CA ARG A 188 9.01 -2.69 -23.55
C ARG A 188 7.49 -2.81 -23.56
N ARG A 189 6.98 -3.97 -23.21
CA ARG A 189 5.58 -4.19 -22.93
C ARG A 189 5.36 -3.47 -21.58
N GLY A 190 5.12 -2.15 -21.66
CA GLY A 190 4.60 -1.42 -20.54
C GLY A 190 3.38 -2.19 -20.04
N THR A 191 3.19 -2.26 -18.75
CA THR A 191 1.89 -2.57 -18.16
C THR A 191 0.90 -1.64 -18.85
N ALA A 192 0.19 -2.18 -19.84
CA ALA A 192 -0.87 -1.45 -20.52
C ALA A 192 -1.84 -1.07 -19.41
N ALA A 193 -2.08 0.22 -19.25
CA ALA A 193 -3.28 0.67 -18.57
C ALA A 193 -4.43 -0.17 -19.14
N PRO A 194 -5.35 -0.68 -18.33
CA PRO A 194 -6.47 -1.44 -18.84
C PRO A 194 -7.15 -0.62 -19.95
N PRO A 195 -7.55 -1.24 -21.07
CA PRO A 195 -8.27 -0.52 -22.11
C PRO A 195 -9.43 0.22 -21.45
N GLY A 196 -9.73 1.45 -21.89
CA GLY A 196 -10.67 2.36 -21.24
C GLY A 196 -12.07 1.81 -20.93
N ASP A 197 -12.39 0.60 -21.43
CA ASP A 197 -13.65 -0.12 -21.22
C ASP A 197 -13.61 -1.09 -20.03
N THR A 198 -12.45 -1.37 -19.43
CA THR A 198 -12.30 -2.40 -18.41
C THR A 198 -12.34 -1.81 -17.01
N LEU A 199 -13.30 -2.25 -16.20
CA LEU A 199 -13.38 -1.97 -14.77
C LEU A 199 -12.60 -3.03 -14.00
N THR A 200 -11.63 -2.60 -13.19
CA THR A 200 -10.78 -3.49 -12.39
C THR A 200 -10.95 -3.24 -10.90
N SER A 201 -10.66 -4.25 -10.10
CA SER A 201 -10.69 -4.12 -8.64
C SER A 201 -9.53 -3.23 -8.16
N PRO A 202 -9.80 -2.17 -7.38
CA PRO A 202 -8.76 -1.31 -6.81
C PRO A 202 -8.00 -1.97 -5.66
N MET A 203 -8.55 -3.03 -5.08
CA MET A 203 -8.00 -3.70 -3.90
C MET A 203 -8.30 -5.20 -3.93
N GLN A 204 -7.61 -5.97 -3.07
CA GLN A 204 -7.96 -7.35 -2.82
C GLN A 204 -9.15 -7.42 -1.85
N GLY A 205 -10.16 -8.26 -2.16
CA GLY A 205 -11.33 -8.43 -1.31
C GLY A 205 -12.25 -9.55 -1.77
N THR A 206 -13.31 -9.77 -1.03
CA THR A 206 -14.40 -10.70 -1.36
C THR A 206 -15.59 -9.92 -1.89
N VAL A 207 -16.20 -10.39 -2.97
CA VAL A 207 -17.42 -9.78 -3.54
C VAL A 207 -18.60 -10.11 -2.64
N VAL A 208 -19.13 -9.11 -1.94
CA VAL A 208 -20.33 -9.26 -1.08
C VAL A 208 -21.60 -9.22 -1.92
N LYS A 209 -21.63 -8.31 -2.89
CA LYS A 209 -22.81 -8.07 -3.72
C LYS A 209 -22.40 -7.70 -5.15
N VAL A 210 -23.12 -8.25 -6.11
CA VAL A 210 -23.11 -7.82 -7.50
C VAL A 210 -24.45 -7.11 -7.76
N ALA A 211 -24.39 -5.83 -8.12
CA ALA A 211 -25.59 -4.99 -8.28
C ALA A 211 -26.14 -5.00 -9.71
N VAL A 212 -25.33 -5.46 -10.68
CA VAL A 212 -25.66 -5.46 -12.11
C VAL A 212 -25.58 -6.88 -12.70
N SER A 213 -26.12 -7.08 -13.89
CA SER A 213 -26.00 -8.33 -14.64
C SER A 213 -25.37 -8.08 -16.01
N GLU A 214 -24.94 -9.16 -16.66
CA GLU A 214 -24.42 -9.11 -18.03
C GLU A 214 -25.47 -8.47 -18.96
N GLY A 215 -25.05 -7.52 -19.78
CA GLY A 215 -25.95 -6.78 -20.70
C GLY A 215 -26.74 -5.64 -20.06
N HIS A 216 -26.54 -5.33 -18.77
CA HIS A 216 -27.19 -4.20 -18.10
C HIS A 216 -26.60 -2.87 -18.56
N GLU A 217 -27.46 -1.89 -18.87
CA GLU A 217 -27.04 -0.53 -19.16
C GLU A 217 -26.79 0.21 -17.85
N VAL A 218 -25.61 0.83 -17.72
CA VAL A 218 -25.20 1.57 -16.51
C VAL A 218 -24.80 3.00 -16.88
N THR A 219 -25.03 3.89 -15.92
CA THR A 219 -24.55 5.28 -16.01
C THR A 219 -23.24 5.42 -15.21
N GLU A 220 -22.40 6.40 -15.60
CA GLU A 220 -21.19 6.74 -14.83
C GLU A 220 -21.56 7.02 -13.36
N GLY A 221 -20.83 6.41 -12.41
CA GLY A 221 -21.11 6.51 -10.99
C GLY A 221 -22.14 5.50 -10.45
N GLU A 222 -22.75 4.66 -11.29
CA GLU A 222 -23.69 3.62 -10.85
C GLU A 222 -22.95 2.45 -10.17
N LEU A 223 -23.57 1.88 -9.13
CA LEU A 223 -22.96 0.78 -8.36
C LEU A 223 -22.89 -0.52 -9.19
N ILE A 224 -21.71 -1.08 -9.34
CA ILE A 224 -21.46 -2.35 -10.04
C ILE A 224 -21.35 -3.51 -9.06
N VAL A 225 -20.40 -3.43 -8.10
CA VAL A 225 -20.18 -4.46 -7.09
C VAL A 225 -19.84 -3.82 -5.75
N VAL A 226 -20.05 -4.58 -4.66
CA VAL A 226 -19.55 -4.24 -3.34
C VAL A 226 -18.49 -5.27 -2.97
N LEU A 227 -17.27 -4.81 -2.68
CA LEU A 227 -16.18 -5.63 -2.17
C LEU A 227 -16.06 -5.47 -0.67
N GLU A 228 -15.76 -6.54 0.04
CA GLU A 228 -15.39 -6.53 1.45
C GLU A 228 -13.91 -6.87 1.59
N ALA A 229 -13.18 -6.04 2.32
CA ALA A 229 -11.84 -6.35 2.80
C ALA A 229 -11.68 -5.78 4.20
N MET A 230 -11.05 -6.53 5.09
CA MET A 230 -10.78 -6.10 6.48
C MET A 230 -12.04 -5.59 7.20
N LYS A 231 -13.19 -6.24 6.97
CA LYS A 231 -14.53 -5.89 7.50
C LYS A 231 -15.04 -4.52 7.07
N MET A 232 -14.49 -3.96 6.00
CA MET A 232 -14.98 -2.74 5.38
C MET A 232 -15.59 -3.07 4.02
N GLU A 233 -16.79 -2.58 3.79
CA GLU A 233 -17.45 -2.68 2.49
C GLU A 233 -17.07 -1.50 1.61
N GLN A 234 -16.54 -1.80 0.42
CA GLN A 234 -16.15 -0.80 -0.56
C GLN A 234 -17.03 -0.93 -1.81
N PRO A 235 -17.89 0.05 -2.09
CA PRO A 235 -18.66 0.09 -3.33
C PRO A 235 -17.76 0.43 -4.52
N ILE A 236 -17.88 -0.33 -5.59
CA ILE A 236 -17.20 -0.08 -6.86
C ILE A 236 -18.23 0.39 -7.87
N HIS A 237 -18.00 1.57 -8.42
CA HIS A 237 -18.90 2.26 -9.32
C HIS A 237 -18.44 2.16 -10.77
N ALA A 238 -19.38 2.32 -11.71
CA ALA A 238 -19.10 2.43 -13.13
C ALA A 238 -18.21 3.67 -13.40
N HIS A 239 -17.12 3.49 -14.11
CA HIS A 239 -16.19 4.58 -14.47
C HIS A 239 -16.64 5.33 -15.74
N ARG A 240 -17.68 4.85 -16.42
CA ARG A 240 -18.29 5.43 -17.59
C ARG A 240 -19.72 4.88 -17.81
N THR A 241 -20.51 5.58 -18.61
CA THR A 241 -21.82 5.09 -19.09
C THR A 241 -21.61 4.07 -20.20
N GLY A 242 -22.44 3.02 -20.26
CA GLY A 242 -22.40 1.97 -21.29
C GLY A 242 -23.06 0.69 -20.84
N THR A 243 -22.84 -0.39 -21.59
CA THR A 243 -23.40 -1.72 -21.33
C THR A 243 -22.36 -2.63 -20.66
N VAL A 244 -22.75 -3.30 -19.59
CA VAL A 244 -21.90 -4.25 -18.87
C VAL A 244 -21.67 -5.51 -19.71
N ALA A 245 -20.43 -5.85 -19.97
CA ALA A 245 -20.00 -7.05 -20.68
C ALA A 245 -18.88 -7.76 -19.94
N ASN A 246 -18.75 -9.08 -20.14
CA ASN A 246 -17.71 -9.90 -19.49
C ASN A 246 -17.68 -9.75 -17.95
N LEU A 247 -18.84 -9.81 -17.32
CA LEU A 247 -18.97 -9.76 -15.86
C LEU A 247 -18.31 -11.01 -15.24
N LYS A 248 -17.16 -10.83 -14.57
CA LYS A 248 -16.41 -11.92 -13.93
C LYS A 248 -16.57 -11.97 -12.42
N ALA A 249 -17.13 -10.93 -11.84
CA ALA A 249 -17.37 -10.88 -10.41
C ALA A 249 -18.60 -11.71 -10.04
N GLU A 250 -18.43 -12.63 -9.10
CA GLU A 250 -19.51 -13.46 -8.54
C GLU A 250 -19.59 -13.22 -7.03
N ALA A 251 -20.79 -13.16 -6.47
CA ALA A 251 -20.99 -13.01 -5.03
C ALA A 251 -20.32 -14.17 -4.26
N GLY A 252 -19.52 -13.85 -3.25
CA GLY A 252 -18.69 -14.80 -2.50
C GLY A 252 -17.33 -15.07 -3.16
N GLY A 253 -17.08 -14.61 -4.38
CA GLY A 253 -15.81 -14.74 -5.07
C GLY A 253 -14.74 -13.80 -4.51
N SER A 254 -13.45 -14.21 -4.53
CA SER A 254 -12.33 -13.39 -4.13
C SER A 254 -11.70 -12.73 -5.35
N LEU A 255 -11.43 -11.42 -5.25
CA LEU A 255 -10.75 -10.64 -6.29
C LEU A 255 -9.41 -10.12 -5.75
N SER A 256 -8.37 -10.20 -6.59
CA SER A 256 -7.08 -9.56 -6.31
C SER A 256 -7.08 -8.13 -6.84
N THR A 257 -6.19 -7.27 -6.32
CA THR A 257 -5.97 -5.93 -6.86
C THR A 257 -5.65 -6.01 -8.37
N GLY A 258 -6.33 -5.20 -9.18
CA GLY A 258 -6.20 -5.19 -10.64
C GLY A 258 -6.95 -6.30 -11.36
N ALA A 259 -7.63 -7.23 -10.65
CA ALA A 259 -8.48 -8.23 -11.28
C ALA A 259 -9.64 -7.57 -12.03
N VAL A 260 -9.97 -8.09 -13.21
CA VAL A 260 -11.09 -7.57 -14.03
C VAL A 260 -12.42 -7.93 -13.37
N ILE A 261 -13.24 -6.92 -13.10
CA ILE A 261 -14.62 -7.05 -12.62
C ILE A 261 -15.56 -7.24 -13.80
N CYS A 262 -15.56 -6.30 -14.74
CA CYS A 262 -16.35 -6.34 -15.97
C CYS A 262 -15.74 -5.42 -17.03
N GLN A 263 -16.34 -5.38 -18.22
CA GLN A 263 -16.13 -4.37 -19.24
C GLN A 263 -17.40 -3.50 -19.36
N ILE A 264 -17.23 -2.20 -19.62
CA ILE A 264 -18.35 -1.29 -19.90
C ILE A 264 -18.11 -0.77 -21.32
N ARG A 265 -18.99 -1.18 -22.23
CA ARG A 265 -18.91 -0.85 -23.67
C ARG A 265 -20.02 0.09 -24.07
N ASP A 266 -19.75 0.92 -25.08
CA ASP A 266 -20.76 1.79 -25.68
C ASP A 266 -21.85 0.98 -26.38
#